data_dc94fbb2e97443edb565e0e8d9a735dd
#
_entry.id   dc94fbb2e97443edb565e0e8d9a735dd
#
_cell.length_a   1.000
_cell.length_b   1.000
_cell.length_c   1.000
_cell.angle_alpha   90.00
_cell.angle_beta   90.00
_cell.angle_gamma   90.00
#
_symmetry.space_group_name_H-M   'P 1'
#
loop_
_entity.id
_entity.type
_entity.pdbx_description
1 polymer ?
#
loop_
_entity_poly.entity_id
_entity_poly.type
_entity_poly.pdbx_seq_one_letter_code
_entity_poly.pdbx_strand_id
1 'polypeptide(L)'
;LDALSEAVGFPVTEPSALPFDLVNTTYTAYDEGTAEITYTGPDDQTATCRQSHGTADNSGDDTLYEDTQVIPENNATLKGQDQRYTLALWTDGTYTYSLRLSSALSADAWQALLDGPAP
;
A
#
# COMPACT_ATOMS: atom_id res chain seq x y z
N LEU A 1 -2.90 16.23 2.12
CA LEU A 1 -2.07 15.58 1.12
C LEU A 1 -1.00 16.50 0.56
N ASP A 2 -1.34 17.77 0.31
CA ASP A 2 -0.37 18.74 -0.18
C ASP A 2 0.77 18.98 0.81
N ALA A 3 0.47 19.05 2.11
CA ALA A 3 1.48 19.22 3.14
C ALA A 3 2.43 18.00 3.20
N LEU A 4 1.89 16.80 3.01
CA LEU A 4 2.71 15.59 2.97
C LEU A 4 3.63 15.59 1.75
N SER A 5 3.13 15.98 0.58
CA SER A 5 3.93 16.07 -0.65
C SER A 5 5.07 17.08 -0.50
N GLU A 6 4.83 18.22 0.15
CA GLU A 6 5.86 19.21 0.43
C GLU A 6 6.93 18.66 1.38
N ALA A 7 6.51 17.93 2.41
CA ALA A 7 7.42 17.41 3.43
C ALA A 7 8.38 16.35 2.85
N VAL A 8 7.93 15.52 1.92
CA VAL A 8 8.75 14.46 1.32
C VAL A 8 9.42 14.87 0.02
N GLY A 9 9.01 15.98 -0.59
CA GLY A 9 9.65 16.54 -1.79
C GLY A 9 9.20 15.92 -3.11
N PHE A 10 8.05 15.23 -3.14
CA PHE A 10 7.47 14.68 -4.38
C PHE A 10 5.96 14.59 -4.28
N PRO A 11 5.24 14.51 -5.43
CA PRO A 11 3.79 14.34 -5.39
C PRO A 11 3.41 12.98 -4.78
N VAL A 12 2.58 13.01 -3.75
CA VAL A 12 2.11 11.79 -3.09
C VAL A 12 0.78 11.37 -3.72
N THR A 13 0.66 10.09 -4.07
CA THR A 13 -0.56 9.53 -4.63
C THR A 13 -1.24 8.63 -3.61
N GLU A 14 -2.57 8.62 -3.63
CA GLU A 14 -3.37 7.76 -2.76
C GLU A 14 -3.85 6.52 -3.52
N PRO A 15 -4.09 5.40 -2.82
CA PRO A 15 -4.72 4.25 -3.47
C PRO A 15 -6.10 4.64 -4.01
N SER A 16 -6.46 4.09 -5.17
CA SER A 16 -7.72 4.41 -5.84
C SER A 16 -8.94 3.76 -5.16
N ALA A 17 -8.72 2.76 -4.31
CA ALA A 17 -9.79 2.07 -3.60
C ALA A 17 -9.28 1.52 -2.28
N LEU A 18 -10.20 1.32 -1.33
CA LEU A 18 -9.93 0.68 -0.04
C LEU A 18 -10.93 -0.46 0.16
N PRO A 19 -10.55 -1.51 0.91
CA PRO A 19 -11.44 -2.66 1.14
C PRO A 19 -12.48 -2.42 2.24
N PHE A 20 -12.62 -1.19 2.72
CA PHE A 20 -13.58 -0.81 3.77
C PHE A 20 -13.98 0.65 3.62
N ASP A 21 -15.02 1.05 4.33
CA ASP A 21 -15.48 2.44 4.37
C ASP A 21 -14.51 3.27 5.22
N LEU A 22 -14.10 4.42 4.71
CA LEU A 22 -13.12 5.28 5.38
C LEU A 22 -13.78 6.03 6.55
N VAL A 23 -13.15 5.93 7.73
CA VAL A 23 -13.55 6.66 8.93
C VAL A 23 -12.56 7.78 9.24
N ASN A 24 -11.24 7.50 9.13
CA ASN A 24 -10.20 8.47 9.48
C ASN A 24 -8.97 8.27 8.59
N THR A 25 -8.21 9.36 8.39
CA THR A 25 -6.97 9.34 7.60
C THR A 25 -5.88 10.08 8.37
N THR A 26 -4.69 9.48 8.45
CA THR A 26 -3.52 10.07 9.11
C THR A 26 -2.35 10.11 8.13
N TYR A 27 -1.66 11.25 8.06
CA TYR A 27 -0.52 11.46 7.18
C TYR A 27 0.76 11.57 7.99
N THR A 28 1.83 10.90 7.57
CA THR A 28 3.12 10.92 8.24
C THR A 28 4.24 11.07 7.21
N ALA A 29 5.16 12.00 7.45
CA ALA A 29 6.37 12.15 6.65
C ALA A 29 7.57 11.69 7.50
N TYR A 30 8.38 10.77 6.96
CA TYR A 30 9.59 10.30 7.63
C TYR A 30 10.80 11.06 7.12
N ASP A 31 11.82 11.20 7.96
CA ASP A 31 13.01 11.99 7.67
C ASP A 31 13.77 11.49 6.44
N GLU A 32 13.71 10.19 6.15
CA GLU A 32 14.34 9.61 4.97
C GLU A 32 13.59 9.90 3.67
N GLY A 33 12.46 10.59 3.73
CA GLY A 33 11.69 10.94 2.55
C GLY A 33 10.62 9.94 2.16
N THR A 34 10.13 9.14 3.11
CA THR A 34 9.01 8.22 2.88
C THR A 34 7.71 8.89 3.32
N ALA A 35 6.71 8.91 2.45
CA ALA A 35 5.36 9.35 2.77
C ALA A 35 4.53 8.15 3.22
N GLU A 36 3.78 8.32 4.30
CA GLU A 36 2.89 7.28 4.82
C GLU A 36 1.50 7.84 5.04
N ILE A 37 0.49 7.10 4.56
CA ILE A 37 -0.91 7.44 4.79
C ILE A 37 -1.55 6.22 5.45
N THR A 38 -2.13 6.42 6.63
CA THR A 38 -2.88 5.37 7.33
C THR A 38 -4.37 5.68 7.25
N TYR A 39 -5.12 4.76 6.69
CA TYR A 39 -6.57 4.82 6.60
C TYR A 39 -7.17 3.90 7.63
N THR A 40 -8.17 4.38 8.36
CA THR A 40 -8.88 3.60 9.38
C THR A 40 -10.34 3.46 8.99
N GLY A 41 -10.85 2.25 9.05
CA GLY A 41 -12.25 1.93 8.81
C GLY A 41 -12.97 1.56 10.10
N PRO A 42 -14.23 1.08 10.01
CA PRO A 42 -14.94 0.57 11.16
C PRO A 42 -14.29 -0.71 11.69
N ASP A 43 -14.54 -1.06 12.95
CA ASP A 43 -14.05 -2.30 13.58
C ASP A 43 -12.51 -2.42 13.56
N ASP A 44 -11.80 -1.29 13.71
CA ASP A 44 -10.33 -1.22 13.75
C ASP A 44 -9.65 -1.70 12.47
N GLN A 45 -10.35 -1.71 11.35
CA GLN A 45 -9.74 -2.01 10.05
C GLN A 45 -8.75 -0.91 9.67
N THR A 46 -7.58 -1.29 9.17
CA THR A 46 -6.55 -0.33 8.75
C THR A 46 -5.95 -0.70 7.40
N ALA A 47 -5.51 0.33 6.69
CA ALA A 47 -4.71 0.20 5.48
C ALA A 47 -3.60 1.25 5.57
N THR A 48 -2.34 0.81 5.45
CA THR A 48 -1.18 1.70 5.51
C THR A 48 -0.48 1.70 4.16
N CYS A 49 -0.44 2.88 3.53
CA CYS A 49 0.19 3.08 2.22
C CYS A 49 1.47 3.89 2.40
N ARG A 50 2.57 3.44 1.79
CA ARG A 50 3.83 4.16 1.78
C ARG A 50 4.29 4.40 0.36
N GLN A 51 4.92 5.56 0.13
CA GLN A 51 5.54 5.92 -1.14
C GLN A 51 6.92 6.51 -0.87
N SER A 52 7.93 6.06 -1.61
CA SER A 52 9.29 6.56 -1.50
C SER A 52 10.00 6.47 -2.85
N HIS A 53 11.08 7.25 -3.01
CA HIS A 53 11.92 7.16 -4.21
C HIS A 53 12.65 5.83 -4.27
N GLY A 54 12.88 5.34 -5.50
CA GLY A 54 13.67 4.13 -5.74
C GLY A 54 12.80 2.88 -5.82
N THR A 55 13.44 1.72 -5.75
CA THR A 55 12.79 0.42 -5.93
C THR A 55 12.95 -0.52 -4.73
N ALA A 56 13.50 -0.04 -3.61
CA ALA A 56 13.68 -0.86 -2.41
C ALA A 56 12.37 -0.99 -1.64
N ASP A 57 12.17 -2.14 -0.99
CA ASP A 57 11.01 -2.38 -0.13
C ASP A 57 10.92 -1.31 0.97
N ASN A 58 9.82 -0.57 0.99
CA ASN A 58 9.59 0.50 1.95
C ASN A 58 8.47 0.20 2.95
N SER A 59 8.00 -1.05 3.01
CA SER A 59 6.86 -1.41 3.87
C SER A 59 7.18 -1.34 5.36
N GLY A 60 8.46 -1.42 5.72
CA GLY A 60 8.88 -1.52 7.11
C GLY A 60 8.54 -2.86 7.74
N ASP A 61 8.20 -3.86 6.93
CA ASP A 61 7.77 -5.17 7.39
C ASP A 61 8.86 -6.20 7.13
N ASP A 62 9.48 -6.69 8.20
CA ASP A 62 10.54 -7.70 8.15
C ASP A 62 9.99 -9.12 8.28
N THR A 63 8.68 -9.30 8.28
CA THR A 63 8.04 -10.60 8.41
C THR A 63 8.45 -11.53 7.27
N LEU A 64 8.79 -12.77 7.59
CA LEU A 64 9.03 -13.80 6.58
C LEU A 64 7.68 -14.40 6.17
N TYR A 65 7.27 -14.12 4.95
CA TYR A 65 5.99 -14.58 4.42
C TYR A 65 6.15 -15.93 3.75
N GLU A 66 5.24 -16.86 4.02
CA GLU A 66 5.26 -18.21 3.44
C GLU A 66 4.82 -18.21 1.99
N ASP A 67 3.99 -17.25 1.59
CA ASP A 67 3.39 -17.21 0.27
C ASP A 67 3.64 -15.86 -0.38
N THR A 68 4.06 -15.88 -1.64
CA THR A 68 4.31 -14.67 -2.42
C THR A 68 3.76 -14.89 -3.82
N GLN A 69 3.03 -13.89 -4.34
CA GLN A 69 2.48 -13.96 -5.69
C GLN A 69 2.66 -12.64 -6.41
N VAL A 70 3.02 -12.72 -7.69
CA VAL A 70 3.16 -11.54 -8.55
C VAL A 70 1.88 -11.35 -9.35
N ILE A 71 1.40 -10.09 -9.41
CA ILE A 71 0.32 -9.68 -10.30
C ILE A 71 0.95 -8.87 -11.43
N PRO A 72 1.18 -9.48 -12.63
CA PRO A 72 1.92 -8.80 -13.71
C PRO A 72 1.23 -7.52 -14.21
N GLU A 73 -0.08 -7.49 -14.21
CA GLU A 73 -0.85 -6.34 -14.71
C GLU A 73 -0.58 -5.06 -13.92
N ASN A 74 -0.25 -5.20 -12.65
CA ASN A 74 0.03 -4.07 -11.76
C ASN A 74 1.50 -3.96 -11.38
N ASN A 75 2.35 -4.87 -11.85
CA ASN A 75 3.73 -4.98 -11.44
C ASN A 75 3.85 -5.06 -9.91
N ALA A 76 2.95 -5.79 -9.28
CA ALA A 76 2.83 -5.88 -7.84
C ALA A 76 3.24 -7.24 -7.33
N THR A 77 3.90 -7.27 -6.17
CA THR A 77 4.21 -8.50 -5.44
C THR A 77 3.36 -8.55 -4.18
N LEU A 78 2.59 -9.63 -4.03
CA LEU A 78 1.76 -9.86 -2.85
C LEU A 78 2.49 -10.76 -1.88
N LYS A 79 2.37 -10.50 -0.58
CA LYS A 79 3.00 -11.30 0.47
C LYS A 79 1.99 -11.66 1.54
N GLY A 80 1.99 -12.93 1.96
CA GLY A 80 1.06 -13.43 2.96
C GLY A 80 1.27 -14.89 3.28
N GLN A 81 0.16 -15.58 3.59
CA GLN A 81 0.12 -17.01 3.95
C GLN A 81 -1.15 -17.66 3.40
N ASP A 82 -1.06 -18.92 3.02
CA ASP A 82 -2.20 -19.73 2.59
C ASP A 82 -3.02 -19.06 1.48
N GLN A 83 -2.31 -18.44 0.51
CA GLN A 83 -2.94 -17.74 -0.63
C GLN A 83 -3.81 -16.54 -0.19
N ARG A 84 -3.55 -15.99 0.99
CA ARG A 84 -4.17 -14.78 1.50
C ARG A 84 -3.07 -13.79 1.86
N TYR A 85 -3.19 -12.56 1.36
CA TYR A 85 -2.09 -11.61 1.39
C TYR A 85 -2.48 -10.34 2.13
N THR A 86 -1.56 -9.85 2.98
CA THR A 86 -1.75 -8.62 3.75
C THR A 86 -0.92 -7.46 3.23
N LEU A 87 0.05 -7.73 2.35
CA LEU A 87 0.98 -6.72 1.86
C LEU A 87 1.10 -6.80 0.35
N ALA A 88 1.06 -5.65 -0.31
CA ALA A 88 1.39 -5.51 -1.72
C ALA A 88 2.51 -4.49 -1.89
N LEU A 89 3.45 -4.80 -2.79
CA LEU A 89 4.57 -3.93 -3.15
C LEU A 89 4.59 -3.77 -4.66
N TRP A 90 4.73 -2.53 -5.14
CA TRP A 90 4.88 -2.28 -6.58
C TRP A 90 5.73 -1.04 -6.81
N THR A 91 6.25 -0.90 -8.04
CA THR A 91 7.05 0.25 -8.42
C THR A 91 6.71 0.69 -9.83
N ASP A 92 6.81 1.99 -10.08
CA ASP A 92 6.69 2.56 -11.43
C ASP A 92 8.05 2.91 -12.05
N GLY A 93 9.15 2.50 -11.40
CA GLY A 93 10.51 2.80 -11.81
C GLY A 93 11.09 4.06 -11.16
N THR A 94 10.27 4.95 -10.67
CA THR A 94 10.68 6.17 -9.96
C THR A 94 10.40 6.05 -8.47
N TYR A 95 9.22 5.55 -8.13
CA TYR A 95 8.77 5.39 -6.74
C TYR A 95 8.45 3.94 -6.45
N THR A 96 8.58 3.57 -5.19
CA THR A 96 8.10 2.30 -4.66
C THR A 96 6.91 2.57 -3.77
N TYR A 97 5.89 1.75 -3.92
CA TYR A 97 4.64 1.82 -3.15
C TYR A 97 4.45 0.54 -2.38
N SER A 98 3.98 0.67 -1.15
CA SER A 98 3.52 -0.48 -0.37
C SER A 98 2.14 -0.20 0.20
N LEU A 99 1.32 -1.24 0.28
CA LEU A 99 0.00 -1.16 0.89
C LEU A 99 -0.18 -2.38 1.79
N ARG A 100 -0.33 -2.13 3.08
CA ARG A 100 -0.56 -3.18 4.08
C ARG A 100 -1.98 -3.07 4.59
N LEU A 101 -2.65 -4.20 4.68
CA LEU A 101 -4.01 -4.29 5.20
C LEU A 101 -4.03 -5.07 6.51
N SER A 102 -4.93 -4.69 7.42
CA SER A 102 -5.16 -5.42 8.68
C SER A 102 -5.81 -6.78 8.46
N SER A 103 -6.47 -6.99 7.31
CA SER A 103 -7.11 -8.26 6.96
C SER A 103 -6.59 -8.74 5.62
N ALA A 104 -6.27 -10.04 5.52
CA ALA A 104 -5.73 -10.63 4.30
C ALA A 104 -6.80 -10.76 3.21
N LEU A 105 -6.38 -10.58 1.96
CA LEU A 105 -7.23 -10.74 0.77
C LEU A 105 -6.62 -11.78 -0.16
N SER A 106 -7.49 -12.41 -0.98
CA SER A 106 -7.02 -13.28 -2.07
C SER A 106 -6.33 -12.44 -3.15
N ALA A 107 -5.58 -13.10 -4.04
CA ALA A 107 -4.93 -12.42 -5.16
C ALA A 107 -5.94 -11.71 -6.06
N ASP A 108 -7.09 -12.32 -6.34
CA ASP A 108 -8.13 -11.71 -7.17
C ASP A 108 -8.69 -10.44 -6.54
N ALA A 109 -8.92 -10.45 -5.22
CA ALA A 109 -9.41 -9.28 -4.50
C ALA A 109 -8.35 -8.17 -4.49
N TRP A 110 -7.07 -8.50 -4.33
CA TRP A 110 -5.97 -7.54 -4.42
C TRP A 110 -5.89 -6.90 -5.82
N GLN A 111 -6.02 -7.72 -6.87
CA GLN A 111 -5.98 -7.20 -8.23
C GLN A 111 -7.11 -6.20 -8.47
N ALA A 112 -8.32 -6.50 -8.01
CA ALA A 112 -9.44 -5.57 -8.12
C ALA A 112 -9.19 -4.28 -7.35
N LEU A 113 -8.58 -4.38 -6.17
CA LEU A 113 -8.26 -3.22 -5.34
C LEU A 113 -7.20 -2.32 -6.00
N LEU A 114 -6.14 -2.93 -6.56
CA LEU A 114 -5.05 -2.19 -7.22
C LEU A 114 -5.49 -1.57 -8.54
N ASP A 115 -6.43 -2.20 -9.25
CA ASP A 115 -6.99 -1.65 -10.48
C ASP A 115 -7.92 -0.46 -10.20
N GLY A 116 -8.39 -0.33 -8.97
CA GLY A 116 -9.31 0.72 -8.58
C GLY A 116 -10.75 0.46 -8.98
N PRO A 117 -11.68 1.39 -8.68
CA PRO A 117 -13.06 1.23 -9.07
C PRO A 117 -13.21 1.29 -10.57
N ALA A 118 -14.18 0.54 -11.11
CA ALA A 118 -14.46 0.56 -12.53
C ALA A 118 -14.91 1.96 -12.97
N PRO A 119 -14.46 2.42 -14.13
CA PRO A 119 -14.85 3.73 -14.63
C PRO A 119 -16.33 3.80 -14.99
#